data_5a34fc73e9940315f8186e6bab74894f
#
_entry.id   5a34fc73e9940315f8186e6bab74894f
#
_cell.length_a   1.000
_cell.length_b   1.000
_cell.length_c   1.000
_cell.angle_alpha   90.00
_cell.angle_beta   90.00
_cell.angle_gamma   90.00
#
_symmetry.space_group_name_H-M   'P 1'
#
loop_
_entity.id
_entity.type
_entity.pdbx_description
1 polymer ?
#
loop_
_entity_poly.entity_id
_entity_poly.type
_entity_poly.pdbx_seq_one_letter_code
_entity_poly.pdbx_strand_id
1 'polypeptide(L)'
;MSIFEQLSNNKGNISSALGKALAQKVLQENQMDILLECIDLASYQALATASRHIRSGAAKVVEIVAEKQPGWVAPQLDKLLPALSVQEPQTRWAIIRVMGFCACLNKSVALQAIAFAEKYIEDKQGLCLASSTDLFLGDLGAISREDAQKVFPLLEQSIESSIENEQDWLLEASYKLFGNLDQSEQAEVLQFAQRWQYSSRKNTQQRARQILRLS
;
A
#
# COMPACT_ATOMS: atom_id res chain seq x y z
N MET A 1 -21.76 -20.88 1.70
CA MET A 1 -20.74 -20.82 0.62
C MET A 1 -19.52 -20.16 1.22
N SER A 2 -18.37 -20.83 1.22
CA SER A 2 -17.11 -20.28 1.74
C SER A 2 -16.64 -19.08 0.90
N ILE A 3 -15.76 -18.25 1.43
CA ILE A 3 -15.16 -17.13 0.65
C ILE A 3 -14.35 -17.67 -0.52
N PHE A 4 -13.64 -18.79 -0.31
CA PHE A 4 -12.96 -19.50 -1.37
C PHE A 4 -13.89 -19.84 -2.55
N GLU A 5 -15.08 -20.40 -2.30
CA GLU A 5 -16.05 -20.73 -3.35
C GLU A 5 -16.59 -19.49 -4.05
N GLN A 6 -16.88 -18.42 -3.30
CA GLN A 6 -17.35 -17.14 -3.88
C GLN A 6 -16.30 -16.53 -4.80
N LEU A 7 -15.04 -16.50 -4.39
CA LEU A 7 -13.93 -15.98 -5.17
C LEU A 7 -13.62 -16.88 -6.38
N SER A 8 -13.71 -18.22 -6.22
CA SER A 8 -13.49 -19.20 -7.31
C SER A 8 -14.49 -19.04 -8.43
N ASN A 9 -15.75 -18.82 -8.09
CA ASN A 9 -16.84 -18.70 -9.06
C ASN A 9 -16.79 -17.38 -9.83
N ASN A 10 -16.02 -16.40 -9.36
CA ASN A 10 -15.85 -15.09 -9.98
C ASN A 10 -14.77 -15.09 -11.09
N LYS A 11 -14.72 -16.14 -11.92
CA LYS A 11 -13.71 -16.37 -12.95
C LYS A 11 -13.53 -15.15 -13.85
N GLY A 12 -12.31 -14.61 -13.90
CA GLY A 12 -11.88 -13.60 -14.85
C GLY A 12 -12.26 -12.15 -14.54
N ASN A 13 -13.18 -11.91 -13.64
CA ASN A 13 -13.37 -10.59 -13.06
C ASN A 13 -12.63 -10.58 -11.72
N ILE A 14 -11.42 -10.05 -11.72
CA ILE A 14 -10.81 -9.48 -10.50
C ILE A 14 -11.72 -8.30 -10.16
N SER A 15 -12.99 -8.58 -9.86
CA SER A 15 -13.93 -7.52 -9.72
C SER A 15 -13.73 -6.95 -8.33
N SER A 16 -13.17 -5.77 -8.34
CA SER A 16 -13.31 -4.84 -7.24
C SER A 16 -14.75 -4.84 -6.66
N ALA A 17 -15.76 -5.26 -7.40
CA ALA A 17 -17.14 -5.35 -6.97
C ALA A 17 -17.37 -6.44 -5.91
N LEU A 18 -16.93 -7.70 -6.14
CA LEU A 18 -17.07 -8.76 -5.12
C LEU A 18 -16.21 -8.46 -3.90
N GLY A 19 -14.95 -8.02 -4.09
CA GLY A 19 -14.09 -7.61 -2.98
C GLY A 19 -14.71 -6.48 -2.15
N LYS A 20 -15.30 -5.46 -2.79
CA LYS A 20 -16.03 -4.38 -2.11
C LYS A 20 -17.25 -4.90 -1.35
N ALA A 21 -18.05 -5.79 -1.97
CA ALA A 21 -19.23 -6.36 -1.32
C ALA A 21 -18.89 -7.18 -0.08
N LEU A 22 -17.83 -8.01 -0.15
CA LEU A 22 -17.33 -8.78 0.99
C LEU A 22 -16.77 -7.86 2.09
N ALA A 23 -15.97 -6.85 1.71
CA ALA A 23 -15.46 -5.87 2.67
C ALA A 23 -16.60 -5.09 3.35
N GLN A 24 -17.68 -4.74 2.64
CA GLN A 24 -18.84 -4.11 3.23
C GLN A 24 -19.53 -4.99 4.28
N LYS A 25 -19.66 -6.30 4.04
CA LYS A 25 -20.18 -7.24 5.05
C LYS A 25 -19.32 -7.26 6.30
N VAL A 26 -18.00 -7.29 6.15
CA VAL A 26 -17.07 -7.21 7.28
C VAL A 26 -17.30 -5.90 8.05
N LEU A 27 -17.33 -4.76 7.36
CA LEU A 27 -17.38 -3.43 7.98
C LEU A 27 -18.74 -3.09 8.58
N GLN A 28 -19.85 -3.51 7.93
CA GLN A 28 -21.22 -3.11 8.33
C GLN A 28 -21.89 -4.17 9.21
N GLU A 29 -21.61 -5.46 8.96
CA GLU A 29 -22.25 -6.58 9.65
C GLU A 29 -21.32 -7.24 10.68
N ASN A 30 -20.08 -6.71 10.84
CA ASN A 30 -19.05 -7.23 11.76
C ASN A 30 -18.72 -8.72 11.53
N GLN A 31 -18.75 -9.15 10.25
CA GLN A 31 -18.45 -10.55 9.89
C GLN A 31 -16.93 -10.79 9.85
N MET A 32 -16.34 -10.89 11.03
CA MET A 32 -14.88 -11.05 11.21
C MET A 32 -14.32 -12.37 10.66
N ASP A 33 -15.14 -13.42 10.58
CA ASP A 33 -14.83 -14.69 9.96
C ASP A 33 -14.47 -14.53 8.48
N ILE A 34 -15.18 -13.66 7.75
CA ILE A 34 -14.86 -13.31 6.36
C ILE A 34 -13.46 -12.68 6.27
N LEU A 35 -13.14 -11.75 7.17
CA LEU A 35 -11.83 -11.09 7.19
C LEU A 35 -10.70 -12.10 7.44
N LEU A 36 -10.88 -12.97 8.44
CA LEU A 36 -9.87 -13.98 8.79
C LEU A 36 -9.66 -14.99 7.65
N GLU A 37 -10.74 -15.48 7.01
CA GLU A 37 -10.63 -16.33 5.82
C GLU A 37 -9.91 -15.61 4.66
N CYS A 38 -10.18 -14.31 4.45
CA CYS A 38 -9.49 -13.52 3.43
C CYS A 38 -7.99 -13.33 3.74
N ILE A 39 -7.62 -13.13 5.01
CA ILE A 39 -6.21 -13.05 5.42
C ILE A 39 -5.48 -14.36 5.10
N ASP A 40 -6.07 -15.49 5.47
CA ASP A 40 -5.50 -16.80 5.21
C ASP A 40 -5.39 -17.08 3.70
N LEU A 41 -6.42 -16.77 2.91
CA LEU A 41 -6.41 -16.94 1.45
C LEU A 41 -5.41 -16.03 0.74
N ALA A 42 -5.25 -14.77 1.17
CA ALA A 42 -4.29 -13.84 0.60
C ALA A 42 -2.84 -14.31 0.77
N SER A 43 -2.56 -15.03 1.85
CA SER A 43 -1.23 -15.51 2.23
C SER A 43 -0.93 -16.92 1.76
N TYR A 44 -1.90 -17.65 1.22
CA TYR A 44 -1.77 -19.06 0.92
C TYR A 44 -0.87 -19.32 -0.30
N GLN A 45 0.35 -19.78 -0.04
CA GLN A 45 1.41 -19.97 -1.03
C GLN A 45 1.14 -21.14 -2.01
N ALA A 46 0.43 -22.20 -1.55
CA ALA A 46 0.19 -23.40 -2.32
C ALA A 46 -0.98 -23.30 -3.33
N LEU A 47 -1.63 -22.14 -3.44
CA LEU A 47 -2.65 -21.92 -4.48
C LEU A 47 -2.00 -22.03 -5.86
N ALA A 48 -2.53 -22.93 -6.68
CA ALA A 48 -2.09 -23.09 -8.06
C ALA A 48 -2.22 -21.78 -8.85
N THR A 49 -1.43 -21.66 -9.92
CA THR A 49 -1.47 -20.48 -10.82
C THR A 49 -2.88 -20.12 -11.29
N ALA A 50 -3.74 -21.12 -11.52
CA ALA A 50 -5.15 -20.94 -11.89
C ALA A 50 -6.00 -20.26 -10.80
N SER A 51 -5.53 -20.18 -9.56
CA SER A 51 -6.25 -19.62 -8.41
C SER A 51 -5.72 -18.24 -7.96
N ARG A 52 -4.88 -17.59 -8.78
CA ARG A 52 -4.33 -16.25 -8.49
C ARG A 52 -5.42 -15.21 -8.22
N HIS A 53 -6.55 -15.30 -8.91
CA HIS A 53 -7.68 -14.39 -8.72
C HIS A 53 -8.33 -14.53 -7.33
N ILE A 54 -8.25 -15.70 -6.69
CA ILE A 54 -8.74 -15.92 -5.33
C ILE A 54 -7.87 -15.12 -4.36
N ARG A 55 -6.55 -15.27 -4.46
CA ARG A 55 -5.59 -14.56 -3.62
C ARG A 55 -5.71 -13.04 -3.76
N SER A 56 -5.75 -12.53 -5.00
CA SER A 56 -5.90 -11.09 -5.24
C SER A 56 -7.28 -10.56 -4.84
N GLY A 57 -8.33 -11.35 -4.99
CA GLY A 57 -9.67 -11.01 -4.49
C GLY A 57 -9.72 -10.91 -2.97
N ALA A 58 -9.13 -11.88 -2.27
CA ALA A 58 -9.01 -11.88 -0.81
C ALA A 58 -8.15 -10.71 -0.31
N ALA A 59 -6.99 -10.47 -0.93
CA ALA A 59 -6.12 -9.33 -0.61
C ALA A 59 -6.86 -7.99 -0.77
N LYS A 60 -7.75 -7.86 -1.77
CA LYS A 60 -8.56 -6.65 -1.94
C LYS A 60 -9.58 -6.43 -0.82
N VAL A 61 -10.17 -7.49 -0.29
CA VAL A 61 -11.04 -7.38 0.89
C VAL A 61 -10.24 -6.87 2.08
N VAL A 62 -9.07 -7.48 2.34
CA VAL A 62 -8.20 -7.10 3.46
C VAL A 62 -7.75 -5.64 3.34
N GLU A 63 -7.37 -5.19 2.13
CA GLU A 63 -6.97 -3.80 1.87
C GLU A 63 -8.09 -2.80 2.21
N ILE A 64 -9.32 -3.06 1.75
CA ILE A 64 -10.45 -2.15 2.01
C ILE A 64 -10.78 -2.11 3.50
N VAL A 65 -10.72 -3.25 4.20
CA VAL A 65 -10.96 -3.30 5.64
C VAL A 65 -9.84 -2.59 6.39
N ALA A 66 -8.57 -2.82 6.05
CA ALA A 66 -7.44 -2.17 6.68
C ALA A 66 -7.46 -0.65 6.52
N GLU A 67 -7.89 -0.14 5.36
CA GLU A 67 -8.07 1.31 5.14
C GLU A 67 -9.06 1.96 6.11
N LYS A 68 -10.13 1.26 6.47
CA LYS A 68 -11.23 1.79 7.30
C LYS A 68 -11.08 1.42 8.77
N GLN A 69 -10.59 0.23 9.06
CA GLN A 69 -10.48 -0.36 10.39
C GLN A 69 -9.15 -1.11 10.54
N PRO A 70 -8.01 -0.39 10.52
CA PRO A 70 -6.68 -1.02 10.57
C PRO A 70 -6.48 -1.87 11.84
N GLY A 71 -7.14 -1.50 12.95
CA GLY A 71 -7.09 -2.27 14.20
C GLY A 71 -7.65 -3.69 14.11
N TRP A 72 -8.48 -3.99 13.11
CA TRP A 72 -8.99 -5.36 12.90
C TRP A 72 -7.99 -6.24 12.14
N VAL A 73 -7.10 -5.64 11.36
CA VAL A 73 -6.11 -6.35 10.54
C VAL A 73 -4.75 -6.42 11.24
N ALA A 74 -4.37 -5.36 11.94
CA ALA A 74 -3.04 -5.23 12.57
C ALA A 74 -2.61 -6.40 13.47
N PRO A 75 -3.52 -7.07 14.26
CA PRO A 75 -3.15 -8.24 15.05
C PRO A 75 -2.75 -9.48 14.23
N GLN A 76 -3.08 -9.53 12.94
CA GLN A 76 -2.79 -10.64 12.03
C GLN A 76 -1.82 -10.23 10.90
N LEU A 77 -1.18 -9.07 11.03
CA LEU A 77 -0.38 -8.47 9.96
C LEU A 77 0.81 -9.35 9.53
N ASP A 78 1.39 -10.08 10.49
CA ASP A 78 2.48 -11.02 10.25
C ASP A 78 2.12 -12.15 9.28
N LYS A 79 0.87 -12.62 9.31
CA LYS A 79 0.37 -13.62 8.38
C LYS A 79 0.39 -13.16 6.92
N LEU A 80 0.37 -11.84 6.69
CA LEU A 80 0.32 -11.26 5.35
C LEU A 80 1.70 -11.07 4.71
N LEU A 81 2.81 -11.16 5.47
CA LEU A 81 4.15 -11.03 4.92
C LEU A 81 4.45 -11.97 3.74
N PRO A 82 4.07 -13.27 3.78
CA PRO A 82 4.30 -14.16 2.63
C PRO A 82 3.61 -13.71 1.34
N ALA A 83 2.50 -12.97 1.44
CA ALA A 83 1.77 -12.47 0.29
C ALA A 83 2.53 -11.39 -0.51
N LEU A 84 3.55 -10.76 0.10
CA LEU A 84 4.44 -9.82 -0.58
C LEU A 84 5.41 -10.51 -1.56
N SER A 85 5.55 -11.84 -1.52
CA SER A 85 6.45 -12.61 -2.41
C SER A 85 5.71 -13.33 -3.55
N VAL A 86 4.38 -13.24 -3.62
CA VAL A 86 3.62 -13.95 -4.65
C VAL A 86 3.84 -13.34 -6.04
N GLN A 87 3.59 -14.12 -7.09
CA GLN A 87 3.86 -13.67 -8.46
C GLN A 87 2.90 -12.58 -8.96
N GLU A 88 1.63 -12.60 -8.53
CA GLU A 88 0.63 -11.64 -8.98
C GLU A 88 0.81 -10.24 -8.36
N PRO A 89 1.01 -9.21 -9.18
CA PRO A 89 1.20 -7.84 -8.70
C PRO A 89 -0.01 -7.34 -7.88
N GLN A 90 -1.22 -7.75 -8.23
CA GLN A 90 -2.47 -7.33 -7.56
C GLN A 90 -2.48 -7.67 -6.06
N THR A 91 -2.02 -8.85 -5.69
CA THR A 91 -1.89 -9.22 -4.27
C THR A 91 -0.83 -8.39 -3.60
N ARG A 92 0.35 -8.23 -4.23
CA ARG A 92 1.47 -7.47 -3.66
C ARG A 92 1.10 -6.02 -3.40
N TRP A 93 0.49 -5.30 -4.38
CA TRP A 93 0.14 -3.90 -4.16
C TRP A 93 -0.94 -3.72 -3.08
N ALA A 94 -1.92 -4.64 -3.00
CA ALA A 94 -2.93 -4.58 -1.96
C ALA A 94 -2.30 -4.79 -0.57
N ILE A 95 -1.42 -5.80 -0.43
CA ILE A 95 -0.84 -6.14 0.87
C ILE A 95 0.21 -5.12 1.32
N ILE A 96 1.03 -4.55 0.41
CA ILE A 96 1.95 -3.48 0.82
C ILE A 96 1.18 -2.24 1.30
N ARG A 97 -0.01 -1.95 0.75
CA ARG A 97 -0.90 -0.91 1.28
C ARG A 97 -1.42 -1.25 2.67
N VAL A 98 -1.80 -2.52 2.91
CA VAL A 98 -2.21 -3.00 4.24
C VAL A 98 -1.09 -2.80 5.26
N MET A 99 0.16 -3.08 4.89
CA MET A 99 1.32 -2.82 5.76
C MET A 99 1.40 -1.33 6.15
N GLY A 100 1.14 -0.41 5.21
CA GLY A 100 1.08 1.03 5.49
C GLY A 100 -0.06 1.41 6.43
N PHE A 101 -1.28 1.00 6.14
CA PHE A 101 -2.46 1.32 6.98
C PHE A 101 -2.31 0.81 8.42
N CYS A 102 -1.63 -0.32 8.61
CA CYS A 102 -1.44 -0.93 9.93
C CYS A 102 -0.10 -0.54 10.59
N ALA A 103 0.75 0.26 9.94
CA ALA A 103 2.12 0.52 10.37
C ALA A 103 2.22 1.09 11.79
N CYS A 104 1.36 2.05 12.15
CA CYS A 104 1.36 2.62 13.49
C CYS A 104 0.85 1.66 14.59
N LEU A 105 0.09 0.62 14.23
CA LEU A 105 -0.49 -0.35 15.16
C LEU A 105 0.38 -1.60 15.32
N ASN A 106 1.14 -1.97 14.29
CA ASN A 106 2.05 -3.12 14.31
C ASN A 106 3.35 -2.78 13.54
N LYS A 107 4.09 -1.81 14.07
CA LYS A 107 5.31 -1.28 13.45
C LYS A 107 6.37 -2.35 13.21
N SER A 108 6.52 -3.30 14.14
CA SER A 108 7.55 -4.35 14.04
C SER A 108 7.36 -5.25 12.82
N VAL A 109 6.13 -5.51 12.43
CA VAL A 109 5.81 -6.28 11.21
C VAL A 109 5.91 -5.38 9.98
N ALA A 110 5.41 -4.14 10.04
CA ALA A 110 5.51 -3.20 8.92
C ALA A 110 6.97 -2.92 8.50
N LEU A 111 7.90 -2.81 9.47
CA LEU A 111 9.33 -2.66 9.18
C LEU A 111 9.91 -3.83 8.38
N GLN A 112 9.40 -5.05 8.54
CA GLN A 112 9.86 -6.20 7.76
C GLN A 112 9.45 -6.09 6.27
N ALA A 113 8.43 -5.30 5.97
CA ALA A 113 8.00 -5.07 4.59
C ALA A 113 8.94 -4.13 3.80
N ILE A 114 9.86 -3.41 4.44
CA ILE A 114 10.84 -2.53 3.77
C ILE A 114 11.67 -3.31 2.74
N ALA A 115 12.14 -4.50 3.06
CA ALA A 115 12.92 -5.33 2.15
C ALA A 115 12.15 -5.73 0.86
N PHE A 116 10.82 -5.73 0.91
CA PHE A 116 9.99 -5.91 -0.28
C PHE A 116 9.81 -4.60 -1.04
N ALA A 117 9.66 -3.48 -0.33
CA ALA A 117 9.59 -2.16 -0.95
C ALA A 117 10.83 -1.85 -1.78
N GLU A 118 12.04 -2.14 -1.28
CA GLU A 118 13.30 -2.02 -2.04
C GLU A 118 13.23 -2.76 -3.38
N LYS A 119 12.84 -4.04 -3.37
CA LYS A 119 12.69 -4.84 -4.59
C LYS A 119 11.64 -4.28 -5.55
N TYR A 120 10.54 -3.75 -5.02
CA TYR A 120 9.47 -3.20 -5.87
C TYR A 120 9.87 -1.89 -6.54
N ILE A 121 10.71 -1.08 -5.88
CA ILE A 121 11.29 0.14 -6.45
C ILE A 121 12.30 -0.21 -7.55
N GLU A 122 13.12 -1.24 -7.35
CA GLU A 122 14.08 -1.71 -8.36
C GLU A 122 13.37 -2.30 -9.59
N ASP A 123 12.40 -3.19 -9.38
CA ASP A 123 11.73 -3.95 -10.45
C ASP A 123 10.70 -3.14 -11.23
N LYS A 124 10.12 -2.09 -10.65
CA LYS A 124 9.08 -1.21 -11.24
C LYS A 124 8.02 -1.94 -12.07
N GLN A 125 7.38 -2.95 -11.48
CA GLN A 125 6.37 -3.79 -12.15
C GLN A 125 5.00 -3.09 -12.33
N GLY A 126 5.04 -1.83 -12.73
CA GLY A 126 3.86 -1.03 -13.09
C GLY A 126 3.38 -0.09 -11.97
N LEU A 127 2.59 0.89 -12.40
CA LEU A 127 2.17 2.04 -11.59
C LEU A 127 1.46 1.66 -10.27
N CYS A 128 0.60 0.64 -10.27
CA CYS A 128 -0.15 0.28 -9.07
C CYS A 128 0.76 -0.25 -7.95
N LEU A 129 1.79 -1.04 -8.28
CA LEU A 129 2.72 -1.55 -7.29
C LEU A 129 3.67 -0.44 -6.81
N ALA A 130 4.21 0.36 -7.73
CA ALA A 130 5.06 1.50 -7.41
C ALA A 130 4.35 2.48 -6.46
N SER A 131 3.18 2.98 -6.86
CA SER A 131 2.40 3.92 -6.03
C SER A 131 1.98 3.35 -4.67
N SER A 132 1.66 2.05 -4.62
CA SER A 132 1.34 1.40 -3.34
C SER A 132 2.55 1.32 -2.42
N THR A 133 3.73 1.12 -3.00
CA THR A 133 5.02 1.11 -2.28
C THR A 133 5.35 2.50 -1.75
N ASP A 134 5.24 3.53 -2.58
CA ASP A 134 5.49 4.92 -2.17
C ASP A 134 4.60 5.32 -0.98
N LEU A 135 3.30 5.02 -1.09
CA LEU A 135 2.35 5.31 -0.01
C LEU A 135 2.65 4.54 1.27
N PHE A 136 3.11 3.28 1.18
CA PHE A 136 3.58 2.51 2.33
C PHE A 136 4.77 3.18 3.01
N LEU A 137 5.78 3.63 2.23
CA LEU A 137 6.93 4.35 2.76
C LEU A 137 6.51 5.65 3.46
N GLY A 138 5.59 6.39 2.85
CA GLY A 138 5.02 7.59 3.44
C GLY A 138 4.28 7.33 4.76
N ASP A 139 3.45 6.28 4.82
CA ASP A 139 2.71 5.90 6.03
C ASP A 139 3.67 5.45 7.16
N LEU A 140 4.71 4.70 6.84
CA LEU A 140 5.70 4.23 7.82
C LEU A 140 6.58 5.39 8.30
N GLY A 141 7.08 6.25 7.41
CA GLY A 141 7.90 7.42 7.75
C GLY A 141 7.14 8.49 8.53
N ALA A 142 5.81 8.51 8.44
CA ALA A 142 4.97 9.43 9.21
C ALA A 142 4.92 9.10 10.72
N ILE A 143 5.35 7.90 11.14
CA ILE A 143 5.25 7.46 12.55
C ILE A 143 6.26 8.18 13.45
N SER A 144 7.51 8.29 13.01
CA SER A 144 8.57 8.93 13.77
C SER A 144 9.73 9.38 12.88
N ARG A 145 10.60 10.25 13.42
CA ARG A 145 11.83 10.67 12.74
C ARG A 145 12.75 9.48 12.43
N GLU A 146 12.88 8.54 13.34
CA GLU A 146 13.69 7.32 13.13
C GLU A 146 13.15 6.49 11.96
N ASP A 147 11.83 6.36 11.84
CA ASP A 147 11.21 5.62 10.75
C ASP A 147 11.33 6.41 9.43
N ALA A 148 11.17 7.74 9.45
CA ALA A 148 11.40 8.59 8.28
C ALA A 148 12.82 8.42 7.74
N GLN A 149 13.85 8.46 8.58
CA GLN A 149 15.24 8.25 8.19
C GLN A 149 15.51 6.87 7.55
N LYS A 150 14.74 5.84 7.95
CA LYS A 150 14.86 4.50 7.35
C LYS A 150 14.27 4.42 5.96
N VAL A 151 13.17 5.14 5.70
CA VAL A 151 12.41 4.99 4.45
C VAL A 151 12.67 6.11 3.45
N PHE A 152 13.16 7.27 3.88
CA PHE A 152 13.38 8.41 2.99
C PHE A 152 14.36 8.11 1.85
N PRO A 153 15.50 7.42 2.05
CA PRO A 153 16.39 7.05 0.94
C PRO A 153 15.71 6.20 -0.13
N LEU A 154 14.77 5.35 0.25
CA LEU A 154 13.98 4.55 -0.70
C LEU A 154 12.96 5.41 -1.45
N LEU A 155 12.37 6.38 -0.76
CA LEU A 155 11.45 7.32 -1.40
C LEU A 155 12.19 8.23 -2.39
N GLU A 156 13.41 8.69 -2.06
CA GLU A 156 14.29 9.40 -3.00
C GLU A 156 14.59 8.57 -4.25
N GLN A 157 15.02 7.33 -4.07
CA GLN A 157 15.26 6.42 -5.19
C GLN A 157 14.00 6.26 -6.05
N SER A 158 12.81 6.19 -5.43
CA SER A 158 11.55 6.11 -6.16
C SER A 158 11.24 7.42 -6.92
N ILE A 159 11.56 8.59 -6.34
CA ILE A 159 11.43 9.90 -7.00
C ILE A 159 12.35 9.99 -8.23
N GLU A 160 13.60 9.58 -8.12
CA GLU A 160 14.59 9.62 -9.20
C GLU A 160 14.25 8.67 -10.35
N SER A 161 13.73 7.48 -10.02
CA SER A 161 13.37 6.44 -10.97
C SER A 161 11.86 6.42 -11.31
N SER A 162 11.12 7.51 -11.01
CA SER A 162 9.67 7.54 -11.14
C SER A 162 9.19 7.28 -12.58
N ILE A 163 8.16 6.45 -12.69
CA ILE A 163 7.46 6.19 -13.96
C ILE A 163 6.35 7.21 -14.21
N GLU A 164 5.84 7.23 -15.43
CA GLU A 164 4.76 8.15 -15.80
C GLU A 164 3.56 8.01 -14.86
N ASN A 165 3.06 9.14 -14.37
CA ASN A 165 1.92 9.26 -13.47
C ASN A 165 2.15 8.80 -12.00
N GLU A 166 3.35 8.43 -11.59
CA GLU A 166 3.69 8.06 -10.21
C GLU A 166 3.74 9.27 -9.27
N GLN A 167 3.97 10.47 -9.81
CA GLN A 167 4.23 11.70 -9.05
C GLN A 167 3.13 12.06 -8.04
N ASP A 168 1.88 11.71 -8.31
CA ASP A 168 0.78 11.96 -7.39
C ASP A 168 0.99 11.27 -6.04
N TRP A 169 1.43 10.01 -6.07
CA TRP A 169 1.62 9.19 -4.87
C TRP A 169 2.93 9.49 -4.18
N LEU A 170 3.98 9.80 -4.95
CA LEU A 170 5.26 10.29 -4.40
C LEU A 170 5.08 11.59 -3.62
N LEU A 171 4.33 12.55 -4.17
CA LEU A 171 3.99 13.79 -3.46
C LEU A 171 3.14 13.51 -2.22
N GLU A 172 2.17 12.59 -2.28
CA GLU A 172 1.37 12.21 -1.11
C GLU A 172 2.22 11.56 -0.03
N ALA A 173 3.10 10.62 -0.40
CA ALA A 173 4.03 9.96 0.51
C ALA A 173 4.97 10.97 1.17
N SER A 174 5.59 11.85 0.37
CA SER A 174 6.46 12.91 0.86
C SER A 174 5.75 13.86 1.82
N TYR A 175 4.51 14.24 1.53
CA TYR A 175 3.69 15.07 2.42
C TYR A 175 3.48 14.42 3.79
N LYS A 176 3.19 13.12 3.84
CA LYS A 176 2.92 12.38 5.09
C LYS A 176 4.11 12.38 6.04
N LEU A 177 5.31 12.16 5.54
CA LEU A 177 6.51 12.04 6.36
C LEU A 177 7.27 13.37 6.54
N PHE A 178 6.88 14.45 5.85
CA PHE A 178 7.59 15.73 5.81
C PHE A 178 7.98 16.29 7.18
N GLY A 179 7.07 16.24 8.15
CA GLY A 179 7.30 16.75 9.51
C GLY A 179 8.35 15.95 10.32
N ASN A 180 8.69 14.75 9.85
CA ASN A 180 9.69 13.87 10.48
C ASN A 180 11.06 13.93 9.77
N LEU A 181 11.17 14.64 8.66
CA LEU A 181 12.41 14.83 7.91
C LEU A 181 13.30 15.91 8.56
N ASP A 182 14.60 15.82 8.33
CA ASP A 182 15.50 16.93 8.66
C ASP A 182 15.41 18.07 7.63
N GLN A 183 16.14 19.17 7.89
CA GLN A 183 16.08 20.37 7.02
C GLN A 183 16.58 20.09 5.59
N SER A 184 17.59 19.24 5.43
CA SER A 184 18.12 18.88 4.11
C SER A 184 17.11 18.06 3.32
N GLU A 185 16.58 17.01 3.96
CA GLU A 185 15.56 16.12 3.39
C GLU A 185 14.27 16.90 3.05
N GLN A 186 13.85 17.84 3.93
CA GLN A 186 12.73 18.73 3.65
C GLN A 186 12.99 19.62 2.42
N ALA A 187 14.21 20.15 2.28
CA ALA A 187 14.58 20.97 1.13
C ALA A 187 14.48 20.18 -0.20
N GLU A 188 14.85 18.91 -0.20
CA GLU A 188 14.74 18.02 -1.35
C GLU A 188 13.28 17.76 -1.74
N VAL A 189 12.43 17.47 -0.73
CA VAL A 189 10.99 17.29 -0.94
C VAL A 189 10.36 18.59 -1.48
N LEU A 190 10.76 19.77 -0.98
CA LEU A 190 10.29 21.05 -1.49
C LEU A 190 10.72 21.27 -2.94
N GLN A 191 11.98 20.92 -3.28
CA GLN A 191 12.46 21.00 -4.65
C GLN A 191 11.69 20.06 -5.58
N PHE A 192 11.38 18.85 -5.14
CA PHE A 192 10.53 17.91 -5.89
C PHE A 192 9.14 18.51 -6.11
N ALA A 193 8.51 19.06 -5.06
CA ALA A 193 7.19 19.68 -5.17
C ALA A 193 7.19 20.90 -6.11
N GLN A 194 8.25 21.73 -6.11
CA GLN A 194 8.40 22.86 -7.02
C GLN A 194 8.32 22.47 -8.50
N ARG A 195 8.88 21.32 -8.88
CA ARG A 195 8.82 20.81 -10.27
C ARG A 195 7.38 20.56 -10.73
N TRP A 196 6.48 20.21 -9.80
CA TRP A 196 5.12 19.77 -10.10
C TRP A 196 4.01 20.78 -9.76
N GLN A 197 4.34 21.95 -9.22
CA GLN A 197 3.35 22.97 -8.83
C GLN A 197 2.52 23.54 -9.98
N TYR A 198 2.98 23.37 -11.22
CA TYR A 198 2.28 23.79 -12.44
C TYR A 198 1.87 22.60 -13.32
N SER A 199 1.83 21.40 -12.77
CA SER A 199 1.39 20.21 -13.50
C SER A 199 0.03 20.42 -14.14
N SER A 200 -0.17 19.90 -15.34
CA SER A 200 -1.48 19.86 -16.00
C SER A 200 -2.48 18.94 -15.27
N ARG A 201 -2.00 17.99 -14.48
CA ARG A 201 -2.80 17.12 -13.66
C ARG A 201 -3.18 17.81 -12.36
N LYS A 202 -4.48 18.04 -12.15
CA LYS A 202 -5.01 18.74 -10.97
C LYS A 202 -4.53 18.14 -9.65
N ASN A 203 -4.54 16.83 -9.52
CA ASN A 203 -4.14 16.16 -8.27
C ASN A 203 -2.65 16.37 -7.97
N THR A 204 -1.78 16.17 -8.96
CA THR A 204 -0.34 16.43 -8.85
C THR A 204 -0.08 17.86 -8.42
N GLN A 205 -0.71 18.83 -9.12
CA GLN A 205 -0.58 20.25 -8.79
C GLN A 205 -1.04 20.58 -7.37
N GLN A 206 -2.18 20.04 -6.94
CA GLN A 206 -2.71 20.29 -5.61
C GLN A 206 -1.79 19.72 -4.52
N ARG A 207 -1.30 18.50 -4.67
CA ARG A 207 -0.39 17.87 -3.71
C ARG A 207 0.94 18.59 -3.61
N ALA A 208 1.51 18.99 -4.76
CA ALA A 208 2.73 19.81 -4.79
C ALA A 208 2.55 21.12 -4.02
N ARG A 209 1.44 21.82 -4.26
CA ARG A 209 1.13 23.06 -3.53
C ARG A 209 0.86 22.85 -2.04
N GLN A 210 0.34 21.69 -1.63
CA GLN A 210 0.18 21.37 -0.21
C GLN A 210 1.53 21.26 0.49
N ILE A 211 2.51 20.59 -0.11
CA ILE A 211 3.88 20.49 0.43
C ILE A 211 4.51 21.87 0.52
N LEU A 212 4.42 22.69 -0.54
CA LEU A 212 5.02 24.03 -0.58
C LEU A 212 4.44 25.02 0.45
N ARG A 213 3.34 24.70 1.10
CA ARG A 213 2.76 25.48 2.22
C ARG A 213 3.29 25.06 3.58
N LEU A 214 4.12 23.99 3.64
CA LEU A 214 4.73 23.53 4.88
C LEU A 214 6.08 24.21 5.17
N SER A 215 6.61 24.95 4.16
CA SER A 215 7.86 25.71 4.24
C SER A 215 7.69 27.05 4.95
#